data_bc5be7ddc31884d0077794acb5737066
#
_entry.id   bc5be7ddc31884d0077794acb5737066
#
_cell.length_a   1.000
_cell.length_b   1.000
_cell.length_c   1.000
_cell.angle_alpha   90.00
_cell.angle_beta   90.00
_cell.angle_gamma   90.00
#
_symmetry.space_group_name_H-M   'P 1'
#
loop_
_entity.id
_entity.type
_entity.pdbx_description
1 polymer ?
#
loop_
_entity_poly.entity_id
_entity_poly.type
_entity_poly.pdbx_seq_one_letter_code
_entity_poly.pdbx_strand_id
1 'polypeptide(L)'
;IGLLVVSMYIRPVDMIWHGGQMPNWLPYRYSFMLSFIIVALAAHCFEQLKAVRARTVGAITLSYIALIIYTEAQDTFITTLDSSGREVFDGITVALPAIVFMAVAGITVYAARHYMKKSELSKTGVILVTAVICAELCFNATNTLTKMHKDITFSTRDSYLSVILPLREKVEEIKAQDDGFYRIEKNFFRSVNDPMAANIYGLSPVSYTHLRAHET
;
A
#
# COMPACT_ATOMS: atom_id res chain seq x y z
N ILE A 1 0.13 -17.73 -6.83
CA ILE A 1 -0.64 -16.56 -7.35
C ILE A 1 -2.13 -16.87 -7.25
N GLY A 2 -2.65 -17.93 -7.87
CA GLY A 2 -4.07 -18.26 -7.89
C GLY A 2 -4.73 -18.24 -6.50
N LEU A 3 -4.09 -18.86 -5.50
CA LEU A 3 -4.60 -18.85 -4.12
C LEU A 3 -4.73 -17.43 -3.56
N LEU A 4 -3.73 -16.58 -3.76
CA LEU A 4 -3.75 -15.18 -3.27
C LEU A 4 -4.86 -14.37 -3.97
N VAL A 5 -5.04 -14.57 -5.28
CA VAL A 5 -6.11 -13.91 -6.03
C VAL A 5 -7.48 -14.39 -5.54
N VAL A 6 -7.68 -15.70 -5.40
CA VAL A 6 -8.93 -16.30 -4.86
C VAL A 6 -9.23 -15.77 -3.45
N SER A 7 -8.19 -15.60 -2.62
CA SER A 7 -8.34 -15.04 -1.27
C SER A 7 -8.89 -13.60 -1.26
N MET A 8 -8.66 -12.82 -2.30
CA MET A 8 -9.19 -11.44 -2.41
C MET A 8 -10.68 -11.41 -2.78
N TYR A 9 -11.23 -12.49 -3.38
CA TYR A 9 -12.62 -12.56 -3.78
C TYR A 9 -13.48 -13.40 -2.81
N ILE A 10 -12.88 -14.40 -2.17
CA ILE A 10 -13.60 -15.35 -1.32
C ILE A 10 -13.36 -15.02 0.15
N ARG A 11 -14.35 -14.40 0.77
CA ARG A 11 -14.30 -13.91 2.16
C ARG A 11 -13.83 -14.95 3.21
N PRO A 12 -14.31 -16.21 3.22
CA PRO A 12 -13.78 -17.23 4.12
C PRO A 12 -12.28 -17.49 3.96
N VAL A 13 -11.76 -17.39 2.74
CA VAL A 13 -10.32 -17.60 2.46
C VAL A 13 -9.51 -16.39 2.92
N ASP A 14 -10.04 -15.18 2.76
CA ASP A 14 -9.46 -13.95 3.31
C ASP A 14 -9.35 -14.02 4.85
N MET A 15 -10.38 -14.51 5.52
CA MET A 15 -10.38 -14.70 6.99
C MET A 15 -9.25 -15.63 7.49
N ILE A 16 -8.86 -16.64 6.71
CA ILE A 16 -7.75 -17.54 7.09
C ILE A 16 -6.44 -16.75 7.27
N TRP A 17 -6.17 -15.79 6.40
CA TRP A 17 -4.99 -14.93 6.50
C TRP A 17 -5.00 -13.98 7.71
N HIS A 18 -6.17 -13.79 8.31
CA HIS A 18 -6.40 -12.93 9.47
C HIS A 18 -6.68 -13.73 10.75
N GLY A 19 -6.24 -15.00 10.80
CA GLY A 19 -6.43 -15.85 11.98
C GLY A 19 -7.90 -16.22 12.25
N GLY A 20 -8.72 -16.31 11.22
CA GLY A 20 -10.14 -16.64 11.31
C GLY A 20 -11.05 -15.47 11.70
N GLN A 21 -10.51 -14.27 11.80
CA GLN A 21 -11.27 -13.05 12.14
C GLN A 21 -11.41 -12.13 10.92
N MET A 22 -12.45 -11.31 10.95
CA MET A 22 -12.60 -10.26 9.92
C MET A 22 -11.53 -9.20 10.12
N PRO A 23 -10.84 -8.79 9.04
CA PRO A 23 -9.84 -7.74 9.13
C PRO A 23 -10.49 -6.42 9.56
N ASN A 24 -9.93 -5.81 10.59
CA ASN A 24 -10.33 -4.49 11.05
C ASN A 24 -9.51 -3.46 10.23
N TRP A 25 -10.17 -2.54 9.52
CA TRP A 25 -9.61 -1.39 8.80
C TRP A 25 -8.87 -1.68 7.48
N LEU A 26 -8.00 -2.66 7.38
CA LEU A 26 -7.20 -2.91 6.19
C LEU A 26 -7.44 -4.35 5.70
N PRO A 27 -8.42 -4.58 4.82
CA PRO A 27 -8.56 -5.86 4.15
C PRO A 27 -7.33 -6.15 3.28
N TYR A 28 -7.11 -7.41 2.98
CA TYR A 28 -6.06 -7.85 2.04
C TYR A 28 -4.64 -7.47 2.42
N ARG A 29 -4.30 -7.44 3.71
CA ARG A 29 -2.93 -7.12 4.19
C ARG A 29 -1.85 -7.99 3.56
N TYR A 30 -2.18 -9.19 3.15
CA TYR A 30 -1.28 -10.10 2.44
C TYR A 30 -1.06 -9.74 0.96
N SER A 31 -1.69 -8.68 0.43
CA SER A 31 -1.51 -8.25 -0.96
C SER A 31 -0.04 -7.93 -1.31
N PHE A 32 0.78 -7.54 -0.34
CA PHE A 32 2.21 -7.37 -0.55
C PHE A 32 2.91 -8.66 -1.01
N MET A 33 2.43 -9.84 -0.60
CA MET A 33 2.96 -11.13 -1.06
C MET A 33 2.68 -11.32 -2.55
N LEU A 34 1.48 -10.94 -3.01
CA LEU A 34 1.14 -10.97 -4.44
C LEU A 34 2.04 -10.04 -5.23
N SER A 35 2.22 -8.80 -4.75
CA SER A 35 3.12 -7.83 -5.38
C SER A 35 4.56 -8.33 -5.44
N PHE A 36 5.07 -8.92 -4.36
CA PHE A 36 6.41 -9.51 -4.33
C PHE A 36 6.57 -10.64 -5.36
N ILE A 37 5.60 -11.57 -5.42
CA ILE A 37 5.63 -12.68 -6.38
C ILE A 37 5.57 -12.15 -7.82
N ILE A 38 4.74 -11.15 -8.11
CA ILE A 38 4.66 -10.53 -9.45
C ILE A 38 6.00 -9.90 -9.83
N VAL A 39 6.64 -9.16 -8.93
CA VAL A 39 7.96 -8.55 -9.18
C VAL A 39 9.03 -9.61 -9.40
N ALA A 40 9.06 -10.68 -8.60
CA ALA A 40 10.00 -11.78 -8.75
C ALA A 40 9.81 -12.50 -10.09
N LEU A 41 8.57 -12.76 -10.50
CA LEU A 41 8.26 -13.35 -11.80
C LEU A 41 8.63 -12.41 -12.96
N ALA A 42 8.38 -11.11 -12.81
CA ALA A 42 8.78 -10.13 -13.81
C ALA A 42 10.29 -10.12 -14.00
N ALA A 43 11.06 -10.14 -12.91
CA ALA A 43 12.53 -10.24 -12.96
C ALA A 43 12.98 -11.50 -13.70
N HIS A 44 12.39 -12.66 -13.39
CA HIS A 44 12.71 -13.91 -14.09
C HIS A 44 12.32 -13.89 -15.57
N CYS A 45 11.16 -13.33 -15.90
CA CYS A 45 10.72 -13.17 -17.29
C CYS A 45 11.64 -12.22 -18.09
N PHE A 46 12.26 -11.26 -17.41
CA PHE A 46 13.20 -10.33 -18.06
C PHE A 46 14.43 -11.06 -18.62
N GLU A 47 14.92 -12.10 -17.97
CA GLU A 47 16.03 -12.93 -18.45
C GLU A 47 15.69 -13.62 -19.79
N GLN A 48 14.43 -13.93 -20.00
CA GLN A 48 13.91 -14.63 -21.20
C GLN A 48 13.26 -13.70 -22.21
N LEU A 49 13.32 -12.39 -21.99
CA LEU A 49 12.60 -11.40 -22.78
C LEU A 49 12.87 -11.49 -24.29
N LYS A 50 14.10 -11.90 -24.69
CA LYS A 50 14.48 -12.07 -26.09
C LYS A 50 13.72 -13.20 -26.80
N ALA A 51 13.34 -14.23 -26.05
CA ALA A 51 12.55 -15.35 -26.58
C ALA A 51 11.08 -14.98 -26.82
N VAL A 52 10.58 -13.95 -26.12
CA VAL A 52 9.20 -13.48 -26.24
C VAL A 52 9.00 -12.80 -27.58
N ARG A 53 7.95 -13.13 -28.31
CA ARG A 53 7.63 -12.48 -29.59
C ARG A 53 7.20 -11.04 -29.37
N ALA A 54 7.62 -10.12 -30.24
CA ALA A 54 7.21 -8.72 -30.19
C ALA A 54 5.69 -8.52 -30.19
N ARG A 55 4.99 -9.35 -30.97
CA ARG A 55 3.50 -9.36 -30.99
C ARG A 55 2.89 -9.70 -29.64
N THR A 56 3.52 -10.57 -28.87
CA THR A 56 3.06 -10.96 -27.52
C THR A 56 3.17 -9.77 -26.56
N VAL A 57 4.28 -9.01 -26.60
CA VAL A 57 4.43 -7.80 -25.78
C VAL A 57 3.32 -6.79 -26.11
N GLY A 58 3.11 -6.53 -27.42
CA GLY A 58 2.04 -5.63 -27.85
C GLY A 58 0.63 -6.11 -27.43
N ALA A 59 0.35 -7.40 -27.59
CA ALA A 59 -0.94 -7.98 -27.22
C ALA A 59 -1.21 -7.84 -25.70
N ILE A 60 -0.21 -8.13 -24.85
CA ILE A 60 -0.32 -7.99 -23.41
C ILE A 60 -0.56 -6.51 -23.05
N THR A 61 0.25 -5.60 -23.58
CA THR A 61 0.10 -4.15 -23.33
C THR A 61 -1.30 -3.66 -23.70
N LEU A 62 -1.79 -4.01 -24.88
CA LEU A 62 -3.12 -3.60 -25.34
C LEU A 62 -4.24 -4.25 -24.51
N SER A 63 -4.07 -5.51 -24.08
CA SER A 63 -5.06 -6.17 -23.22
C SER A 63 -5.18 -5.47 -21.86
N TYR A 64 -4.06 -5.05 -21.25
CA TYR A 64 -4.10 -4.30 -19.98
C TYR A 64 -4.70 -2.90 -20.17
N ILE A 65 -4.36 -2.19 -21.25
CA ILE A 65 -4.99 -0.90 -21.55
C ILE A 65 -6.50 -1.06 -21.75
N ALA A 66 -6.92 -2.07 -22.50
CA ALA A 66 -8.33 -2.36 -22.70
C ALA A 66 -9.04 -2.71 -21.38
N LEU A 67 -8.39 -3.45 -20.49
CA LEU A 67 -8.91 -3.76 -19.16
C LEU A 67 -9.08 -2.50 -18.31
N ILE A 68 -8.10 -1.59 -18.31
CA ILE A 68 -8.19 -0.32 -17.60
C ILE A 68 -9.36 0.52 -18.12
N ILE A 69 -9.50 0.62 -19.44
CA ILE A 69 -10.61 1.35 -20.06
C ILE A 69 -11.96 0.68 -19.73
N TYR A 70 -12.01 -0.64 -19.73
CA TYR A 70 -13.23 -1.38 -19.38
C TYR A 70 -13.63 -1.16 -17.92
N THR A 71 -12.68 -1.24 -17.00
CA THR A 71 -12.94 -1.01 -15.57
C THR A 71 -13.38 0.42 -15.29
N GLU A 72 -12.82 1.38 -16.00
CA GLU A 72 -13.24 2.79 -15.92
C GLU A 72 -14.67 2.98 -16.45
N ALA A 73 -14.98 2.37 -17.60
CA ALA A 73 -16.32 2.46 -18.20
C ALA A 73 -17.42 1.80 -17.35
N GLN A 74 -17.06 0.92 -16.40
CA GLN A 74 -18.01 0.29 -15.47
C GLN A 74 -18.15 1.05 -14.15
N ASP A 75 -17.59 2.26 -14.00
CA ASP A 75 -17.54 3.02 -12.74
C ASP A 75 -17.00 2.15 -11.57
N THR A 76 -16.13 1.20 -11.90
CA THR A 76 -15.61 0.24 -10.91
C THR A 76 -14.58 0.90 -9.98
N PHE A 77 -13.99 2.00 -10.38
CA PHE A 77 -13.18 2.85 -9.51
C PHE A 77 -14.14 3.66 -8.62
N ILE A 78 -14.27 3.20 -7.39
CA ILE A 78 -15.14 3.81 -6.39
C ILE A 78 -14.76 5.29 -6.25
N THR A 79 -15.66 6.16 -6.63
CA THR A 79 -15.61 7.56 -6.23
C THR A 79 -15.84 7.59 -4.71
N THR A 80 -14.77 7.69 -3.95
CA THR A 80 -14.88 7.94 -2.51
C THR A 80 -15.18 9.42 -2.31
N LEU A 81 -16.39 9.70 -1.84
CA LEU A 81 -16.75 11.04 -1.40
C LEU A 81 -16.09 11.31 -0.04
N ASP A 82 -15.48 12.46 0.12
CA ASP A 82 -15.02 12.93 1.43
C ASP A 82 -16.25 13.29 2.32
N SER A 83 -15.97 13.59 3.59
CA SER A 83 -17.00 14.02 4.54
C SER A 83 -17.74 15.31 4.14
N SER A 84 -17.26 16.02 3.12
CA SER A 84 -17.86 17.22 2.53
C SER A 84 -18.59 16.94 1.21
N GLY A 85 -18.70 15.68 0.79
CA GLY A 85 -19.37 15.28 -0.45
C GLY A 85 -18.55 15.58 -1.71
N ARG A 86 -17.24 15.81 -1.62
CA ARG A 86 -16.36 15.99 -2.77
C ARG A 86 -15.78 14.66 -3.21
N GLU A 87 -15.70 14.46 -4.50
CA GLU A 87 -15.02 13.30 -5.07
C GLU A 87 -13.52 13.37 -4.78
N VAL A 88 -13.03 12.45 -3.96
CA VAL A 88 -11.62 12.35 -3.63
C VAL A 88 -10.86 11.58 -4.71
N PHE A 89 -11.52 10.65 -5.36
CA PHE A 89 -11.00 9.88 -6.48
C PHE A 89 -11.91 10.03 -7.69
N ASP A 90 -11.45 10.74 -8.69
CA ASP A 90 -11.99 10.70 -10.03
C ASP A 90 -11.29 9.56 -10.78
N GLY A 91 -12.05 8.62 -11.32
CA GLY A 91 -11.54 7.47 -12.06
C GLY A 91 -10.61 7.86 -13.19
N ILE A 92 -10.94 8.93 -13.93
CA ILE A 92 -10.11 9.44 -15.02
C ILE A 92 -8.73 9.87 -14.53
N THR A 93 -8.62 10.49 -13.35
CA THR A 93 -7.33 10.92 -12.80
C THR A 93 -6.42 9.75 -12.41
N VAL A 94 -6.97 8.55 -12.26
CA VAL A 94 -6.24 7.31 -11.98
C VAL A 94 -6.00 6.52 -13.27
N ALA A 95 -7.02 6.37 -14.10
CA ALA A 95 -6.98 5.56 -15.31
C ALA A 95 -6.04 6.15 -16.38
N LEU A 96 -6.07 7.45 -16.60
CA LEU A 96 -5.25 8.09 -17.62
C LEU A 96 -3.74 7.92 -17.37
N PRO A 97 -3.19 8.22 -16.20
CA PRO A 97 -1.79 7.93 -15.90
C PRO A 97 -1.45 6.44 -16.00
N ALA A 98 -2.33 5.55 -15.55
CA ALA A 98 -2.11 4.11 -15.67
C ALA A 98 -2.01 3.64 -17.13
N ILE A 99 -2.86 4.16 -18.02
CA ILE A 99 -2.80 3.88 -19.47
C ILE A 99 -1.48 4.41 -20.05
N VAL A 100 -1.09 5.63 -19.71
CA VAL A 100 0.16 6.24 -20.21
C VAL A 100 1.37 5.42 -19.75
N PHE A 101 1.46 5.08 -18.46
CA PHE A 101 2.57 4.27 -17.94
C PHE A 101 2.58 2.86 -18.55
N MET A 102 1.42 2.24 -18.75
CA MET A 102 1.33 0.94 -19.40
C MET A 102 1.82 0.99 -20.85
N ALA A 103 1.46 2.02 -21.60
CA ALA A 103 1.94 2.23 -22.96
C ALA A 103 3.46 2.46 -23.00
N VAL A 104 3.96 3.33 -22.11
CA VAL A 104 5.40 3.62 -21.99
C VAL A 104 6.17 2.35 -21.58
N ALA A 105 5.67 1.58 -20.61
CA ALA A 105 6.27 0.31 -20.21
C ALA A 105 6.32 -0.69 -21.37
N GLY A 106 5.22 -0.84 -22.12
CA GLY A 106 5.17 -1.71 -23.28
C GLY A 106 6.20 -1.32 -24.37
N ILE A 107 6.30 -0.03 -24.67
CA ILE A 107 7.30 0.51 -25.62
C ILE A 107 8.71 0.28 -25.09
N THR A 108 8.92 0.49 -23.80
CA THR A 108 10.23 0.30 -23.15
C THR A 108 10.66 -1.16 -23.17
N VAL A 109 9.76 -2.09 -22.86
CA VAL A 109 10.02 -3.53 -22.94
C VAL A 109 10.32 -3.95 -24.37
N TYR A 110 9.57 -3.41 -25.35
CA TYR A 110 9.82 -3.67 -26.77
C TYR A 110 11.20 -3.15 -27.20
N ALA A 111 11.56 -1.93 -26.81
CA ALA A 111 12.86 -1.34 -27.10
C ALA A 111 14.01 -2.10 -26.38
N ALA A 112 13.84 -2.40 -25.10
CA ALA A 112 14.81 -3.17 -24.33
C ALA A 112 15.13 -4.53 -24.99
N ARG A 113 14.07 -5.23 -25.45
CA ARG A 113 14.22 -6.47 -26.22
C ARG A 113 15.09 -6.31 -27.47
N HIS A 114 14.98 -5.19 -28.17
CA HIS A 114 15.78 -4.90 -29.36
C HIS A 114 17.26 -4.69 -29.01
N TYR A 115 17.54 -4.09 -27.86
CA TYR A 115 18.91 -3.83 -27.38
C TYR A 115 19.56 -5.00 -26.63
N MET A 116 18.88 -6.13 -26.46
CA MET A 116 19.48 -7.32 -25.83
C MET A 116 20.53 -7.99 -26.76
N LYS A 117 21.74 -8.17 -26.25
CA LYS A 117 22.79 -9.00 -26.85
C LYS A 117 22.86 -10.33 -26.10
N LYS A 118 22.66 -11.45 -26.81
CA LYS A 118 22.55 -12.80 -26.26
C LYS A 118 21.42 -12.90 -25.23
N SER A 119 21.65 -12.95 -23.95
CA SER A 119 20.64 -12.98 -22.89
C SER A 119 20.74 -11.78 -21.97
N GLU A 120 21.64 -10.84 -22.24
CA GLU A 120 21.88 -9.70 -21.36
C GLU A 120 21.35 -8.41 -21.97
N LEU A 121 20.73 -7.58 -21.14
CA LEU A 121 20.39 -6.22 -21.52
C LEU A 121 21.68 -5.42 -21.74
N SER A 122 21.70 -4.62 -22.81
CA SER A 122 22.74 -3.62 -22.97
C SER A 122 22.65 -2.57 -21.85
N LYS A 123 23.75 -1.89 -21.55
CA LYS A 123 23.75 -0.78 -20.56
C LYS A 123 22.65 0.25 -20.85
N THR A 124 22.44 0.57 -22.12
CA THR A 124 21.36 1.48 -22.54
C THR A 124 19.96 0.93 -22.22
N GLY A 125 19.73 -0.37 -22.44
CA GLY A 125 18.47 -1.02 -22.11
C GLY A 125 18.18 -1.01 -20.60
N VAL A 126 19.19 -1.27 -19.77
CA VAL A 126 19.08 -1.18 -18.31
C VAL A 126 18.73 0.23 -17.86
N ILE A 127 19.46 1.24 -18.36
CA ILE A 127 19.21 2.65 -18.02
C ILE A 127 17.78 3.04 -18.38
N LEU A 128 17.32 2.66 -19.57
CA LEU A 128 15.99 3.02 -20.07
C LEU A 128 14.88 2.39 -19.21
N VAL A 129 14.98 1.11 -18.91
CA VAL A 129 14.01 0.40 -18.04
C VAL A 129 14.02 1.01 -16.64
N THR A 130 15.20 1.22 -16.06
CA THR A 130 15.32 1.80 -14.72
C THR A 130 14.73 3.22 -14.67
N ALA A 131 14.98 4.04 -15.69
CA ALA A 131 14.43 5.39 -15.74
C ALA A 131 12.90 5.41 -15.79
N VAL A 132 12.28 4.51 -16.56
CA VAL A 132 10.81 4.40 -16.63
C VAL A 132 10.24 3.92 -15.28
N ILE A 133 10.85 2.91 -14.66
CA ILE A 133 10.42 2.43 -13.33
C ILE A 133 10.54 3.54 -12.29
N CYS A 134 11.66 4.26 -12.26
CA CYS A 134 11.84 5.37 -11.33
C CYS A 134 10.82 6.49 -11.56
N ALA A 135 10.54 6.85 -12.81
CA ALA A 135 9.55 7.87 -13.14
C ALA A 135 8.14 7.46 -12.67
N GLU A 136 7.75 6.20 -12.91
CA GLU A 136 6.46 5.66 -12.44
C GLU A 136 6.37 5.67 -10.93
N LEU A 137 7.39 5.18 -10.22
CA LEU A 137 7.42 5.15 -8.77
C LEU A 137 7.36 6.56 -8.17
N CYS A 138 8.11 7.51 -8.71
CA CYS A 138 8.08 8.91 -8.26
C CYS A 138 6.70 9.53 -8.48
N PHE A 139 6.10 9.31 -9.65
CA PHE A 139 4.77 9.82 -9.96
C PHE A 139 3.73 9.23 -9.00
N ASN A 140 3.73 7.91 -8.84
CA ASN A 140 2.78 7.22 -7.99
C ASN A 140 2.94 7.62 -6.51
N ALA A 141 4.18 7.71 -6.02
CA ALA A 141 4.46 8.17 -4.66
C ALA A 141 3.96 9.61 -4.43
N THR A 142 4.23 10.53 -5.37
CA THR A 142 3.78 11.92 -5.29
C THR A 142 2.25 12.01 -5.29
N ASN A 143 1.59 11.29 -6.19
CA ASN A 143 0.14 11.27 -6.30
C ASN A 143 -0.51 10.70 -5.02
N THR A 144 0.04 9.58 -4.51
CA THR A 144 -0.44 8.95 -3.28
C THR A 144 -0.27 9.85 -2.07
N LEU A 145 0.92 10.44 -1.88
CA LEU A 145 1.19 11.34 -0.76
C LEU A 145 0.32 12.59 -0.80
N THR A 146 0.10 13.15 -1.99
CA THR A 146 -0.75 14.34 -2.16
C THR A 146 -2.21 14.03 -1.82
N LYS A 147 -2.71 12.87 -2.25
CA LYS A 147 -4.08 12.45 -1.94
C LYS A 147 -4.23 12.09 -0.47
N MET A 148 -3.28 11.34 0.09
CA MET A 148 -3.28 10.96 1.50
C MET A 148 -3.27 12.19 2.43
N HIS A 149 -2.57 13.26 2.06
CA HIS A 149 -2.57 14.51 2.83
C HIS A 149 -3.96 15.19 2.88
N LYS A 150 -4.81 14.97 1.89
CA LYS A 150 -6.17 15.50 1.88
C LYS A 150 -7.13 14.67 2.73
N ASP A 151 -6.89 13.37 2.83
CA ASP A 151 -7.80 12.42 3.49
C ASP A 151 -7.44 12.19 4.97
N ILE A 152 -6.18 12.36 5.33
CA ILE A 152 -5.68 12.10 6.68
C ILE A 152 -5.29 13.41 7.35
N THR A 153 -5.95 13.72 8.44
CA THR A 153 -5.56 14.84 9.28
C THR A 153 -4.36 14.44 10.13
N PHE A 154 -3.18 14.92 9.77
CA PHE A 154 -1.97 14.73 10.56
C PHE A 154 -1.93 15.73 11.72
N SER A 155 -1.60 15.25 12.91
CA SER A 155 -1.27 16.14 14.02
C SER A 155 0.01 16.91 13.72
N THR A 156 0.02 18.21 14.01
CA THR A 156 1.28 18.95 13.96
C THR A 156 2.24 18.42 15.03
N ARG A 157 3.55 18.58 14.81
CA ARG A 157 4.56 18.14 15.76
C ARG A 157 4.35 18.78 17.14
N ASP A 158 4.04 20.05 17.18
CA ASP A 158 3.82 20.79 18.44
C ASP A 158 2.59 20.26 19.18
N SER A 159 1.50 20.04 18.47
CA SER A 159 0.30 19.42 19.04
C SER A 159 0.53 18.00 19.55
N TYR A 160 1.41 17.22 18.91
CA TYR A 160 1.80 15.91 19.38
C TYR A 160 2.66 15.99 20.64
N LEU A 161 3.70 16.80 20.61
CA LEU A 161 4.66 16.94 21.71
C LEU A 161 4.02 17.55 22.96
N SER A 162 3.08 18.50 22.81
CA SER A 162 2.37 19.11 23.94
C SER A 162 1.57 18.10 24.79
N VAL A 163 1.23 16.94 24.24
CA VAL A 163 0.53 15.88 24.98
C VAL A 163 1.48 14.78 25.44
N ILE A 164 2.40 14.36 24.56
CA ILE A 164 3.26 13.20 24.84
C ILE A 164 4.35 13.54 25.87
N LEU A 165 4.92 14.75 25.86
CA LEU A 165 5.96 15.10 26.81
C LEU A 165 5.42 15.12 28.27
N PRO A 166 4.31 15.81 28.60
CA PRO A 166 3.76 15.76 29.95
C PRO A 166 3.30 14.36 30.37
N LEU A 167 2.78 13.56 29.40
CA LEU A 167 2.39 12.19 29.68
C LEU A 167 3.60 11.32 30.05
N ARG A 168 4.71 11.44 29.34
CA ARG A 168 5.97 10.75 29.66
C ARG A 168 6.50 11.14 31.04
N GLU A 169 6.51 12.41 31.33
CA GLU A 169 6.95 12.92 32.64
C GLU A 169 6.14 12.29 33.78
N LYS A 170 4.82 12.25 33.63
CA LYS A 170 3.96 11.60 34.63
C LYS A 170 4.18 10.09 34.73
N VAL A 171 4.42 9.43 33.61
CA VAL A 171 4.74 8.00 33.62
C VAL A 171 6.07 7.73 34.32
N GLU A 172 7.09 8.54 34.10
CA GLU A 172 8.38 8.40 34.77
C GLU A 172 8.25 8.69 36.29
N GLU A 173 7.44 9.68 36.71
CA GLU A 173 7.13 9.90 38.13
C GLU A 173 6.48 8.66 38.77
N ILE A 174 5.53 8.02 38.08
CA ILE A 174 4.87 6.81 38.60
C ILE A 174 5.86 5.65 38.69
N LYS A 175 6.68 5.45 37.64
CA LYS A 175 7.68 4.37 37.63
C LYS A 175 8.77 4.57 38.68
N ALA A 176 9.08 5.81 39.04
CA ALA A 176 10.05 6.10 40.09
C ALA A 176 9.52 5.75 41.49
N GLN A 177 8.20 5.64 41.66
CA GLN A 177 7.57 5.29 42.94
C GLN A 177 7.39 3.79 43.17
N ASP A 178 7.32 3.01 42.08
CA ASP A 178 7.08 1.57 42.12
C ASP A 178 7.82 0.87 40.98
N ASP A 179 8.73 -0.02 41.32
CA ASP A 179 9.51 -0.86 40.38
C ASP A 179 8.73 -2.14 39.95
N GLY A 180 7.52 -2.35 40.44
CA GLY A 180 6.70 -3.51 40.13
C GLY A 180 6.22 -3.53 38.69
N PHE A 181 5.80 -4.71 38.21
CA PHE A 181 5.11 -4.84 36.93
C PHE A 181 3.64 -4.46 37.10
N TYR A 182 3.26 -3.33 36.51
CA TYR A 182 1.89 -2.83 36.49
C TYR A 182 1.52 -2.30 35.14
N ARG A 183 0.23 -2.22 34.83
CA ARG A 183 -0.32 -1.62 33.65
C ARG A 183 -0.85 -0.24 33.97
N ILE A 184 -0.49 0.73 33.13
CA ILE A 184 -1.02 2.09 33.22
C ILE A 184 -2.05 2.27 32.12
N GLU A 185 -3.21 2.76 32.48
CA GLU A 185 -4.23 3.16 31.50
C GLU A 185 -4.54 4.63 31.62
N LYS A 186 -4.67 5.27 30.48
CA LYS A 186 -5.06 6.68 30.39
C LYS A 186 -6.56 6.79 30.21
N ASN A 187 -7.18 7.74 30.87
CA ASN A 187 -8.61 8.03 30.78
C ASN A 187 -8.98 8.96 29.60
N PHE A 188 -8.04 9.27 28.75
CA PHE A 188 -8.25 10.06 27.53
C PHE A 188 -7.71 9.31 26.32
N PHE A 189 -8.32 9.52 25.18
CA PHE A 189 -7.92 8.91 23.92
C PHE A 189 -7.44 9.98 22.95
N ARG A 190 -6.24 9.80 22.41
CA ARG A 190 -5.73 10.61 21.31
C ARG A 190 -5.31 9.74 20.13
N SER A 191 -4.53 8.71 20.40
CA SER A 191 -4.04 7.77 19.42
C SER A 191 -3.96 6.38 20.01
N VAL A 192 -4.15 5.37 19.20
CA VAL A 192 -4.03 3.95 19.56
C VAL A 192 -2.60 3.61 20.00
N ASN A 193 -1.61 4.37 19.52
CA ASN A 193 -0.19 4.15 19.80
C ASN A 193 0.35 4.99 20.98
N ASP A 194 -0.49 5.73 21.67
CA ASP A 194 -0.06 6.53 22.83
C ASP A 194 0.69 5.71 23.90
N PRO A 195 0.31 4.44 24.23
CA PRO A 195 1.06 3.62 25.17
C PRO A 195 2.52 3.41 24.73
N MET A 196 2.77 3.14 23.45
CA MET A 196 4.12 3.01 22.90
C MET A 196 4.87 4.34 22.96
N ALA A 197 4.21 5.43 22.58
CA ALA A 197 4.79 6.77 22.59
C ALA A 197 5.15 7.24 23.99
N ALA A 198 4.36 6.86 25.01
CA ALA A 198 4.57 7.21 26.40
C ALA A 198 5.41 6.19 27.19
N ASN A 199 5.88 5.11 26.55
CA ASN A 199 6.64 4.03 27.20
C ASN A 199 5.89 3.38 28.37
N ILE A 200 4.61 3.07 28.17
CA ILE A 200 3.77 2.41 29.18
C ILE A 200 3.30 1.04 28.69
N TYR A 201 3.11 0.12 29.64
CA TYR A 201 2.42 -1.15 29.41
C TYR A 201 0.90 -0.90 29.44
N GLY A 202 0.36 -0.44 28.30
CA GLY A 202 -1.07 -0.12 28.19
C GLY A 202 -1.91 -1.28 27.66
N LEU A 203 -3.22 -1.20 27.88
CA LEU A 203 -4.20 -2.17 27.39
C LEU A 203 -4.71 -1.86 25.97
N SER A 204 -4.34 -0.74 25.38
CA SER A 204 -4.79 -0.29 24.06
C SER A 204 -3.70 -0.34 23.00
N PRO A 205 -3.21 -1.51 22.61
CA PRO A 205 -2.33 -1.65 21.46
C PRO A 205 -3.15 -1.60 20.17
N VAL A 206 -2.51 -1.28 19.05
CA VAL A 206 -3.07 -1.39 17.67
C VAL A 206 -3.46 -2.83 17.33
N SER A 207 -3.14 -3.78 18.17
CA SER A 207 -3.38 -5.20 18.00
C SER A 207 -4.84 -5.56 18.31
N TYR A 208 -5.36 -6.45 17.55
CA TYR A 208 -6.67 -7.13 17.47
C TYR A 208 -7.46 -7.49 18.75
N THR A 209 -6.97 -7.13 19.89
CA THR A 209 -7.67 -7.33 21.16
C THR A 209 -8.58 -6.13 21.46
N HIS A 210 -9.66 -6.01 20.72
CA HIS A 210 -10.85 -5.41 21.29
C HIS A 210 -11.36 -6.37 22.36
N LEU A 211 -10.88 -6.19 23.56
CA LEU A 211 -11.61 -6.67 24.72
C LEU A 211 -12.93 -5.89 24.75
N ARG A 212 -13.99 -6.48 24.25
CA ARG A 212 -15.39 -6.09 24.50
C ARG A 212 -15.73 -6.24 25.98
N ALA A 213 -14.83 -5.88 26.87
CA ALA A 213 -15.00 -6.07 28.30
C ALA A 213 -15.72 -4.91 29.00
N HIS A 214 -16.19 -3.91 28.27
CA HIS A 214 -16.81 -2.72 28.83
C HIS A 214 -18.14 -2.31 28.21
N GLU A 215 -18.86 -3.25 27.59
CA GLU A 215 -20.26 -3.03 27.19
C GLU A 215 -21.25 -3.70 28.18
N THR A 216 -20.87 -3.81 29.43
CA THR A 216 -21.82 -4.15 30.51
C THR A 216 -21.86 -3.05 31.55
#